data_9af35936b0a3ab0ee14f1d16a037b2c0
#
_entry.id   9af35936b0a3ab0ee14f1d16a037b2c0
#
_cell.length_a   1.000
_cell.length_b   1.000
_cell.length_c   1.000
_cell.angle_alpha   90.00
_cell.angle_beta   90.00
_cell.angle_gamma   90.00
#
_symmetry.space_group_name_H-M   'P 1'
#
loop_
_entity.id
_entity.type
_entity.pdbx_description
1 polymer ?
#
loop_
_entity_poly.entity_id
_entity_poly.type
_entity_poly.pdbx_seq_one_letter_code
_entity_poly.pdbx_strand_id
1 'polypeptide(L)'
;MNIEITESQFKKMFFSIMNILFPNIEYSEKQDGNKGYDITSDGEIVFRIYKRGNVNELFIPENTIKTIIDFIPQVSKKPRLLSKLISSFINEKTGLEIFSVEFWMLDSDGNLIDGNLMMRYNYKQ
;
A
#
# COMPACT_ATOMS: atom_id res chain seq x y z
N MET A 1 28.52 -4.62 -16.00
CA MET A 1 27.35 -4.23 -16.82
C MET A 1 26.23 -3.80 -15.90
N ASN A 2 25.74 -2.61 -16.08
CA ASN A 2 24.62 -2.13 -15.30
C ASN A 2 23.33 -2.51 -16.02
N ILE A 3 22.48 -3.24 -15.32
CA ILE A 3 21.17 -3.58 -15.84
C ILE A 3 20.19 -2.58 -15.24
N GLU A 4 19.62 -1.75 -16.10
CA GLU A 4 18.60 -0.82 -15.65
C GLU A 4 17.24 -1.50 -15.76
N ILE A 5 16.50 -1.45 -14.65
CA ILE A 5 15.15 -1.97 -14.60
C ILE A 5 14.21 -0.80 -14.91
N THR A 6 13.35 -0.94 -15.90
CA THR A 6 12.37 0.09 -16.22
C THR A 6 11.32 0.17 -15.11
N GLU A 7 10.61 1.30 -15.06
CA GLU A 7 9.51 1.49 -14.10
C GLU A 7 8.45 0.38 -14.27
N SER A 8 8.16 0.03 -15.51
CA SER A 8 7.20 -1.03 -15.81
C SER A 8 7.66 -2.40 -15.30
N GLN A 9 8.94 -2.71 -15.46
CA GLN A 9 9.52 -3.95 -14.96
C GLN A 9 9.52 -3.98 -13.44
N PHE A 10 9.83 -2.86 -12.80
CA PHE A 10 9.79 -2.76 -11.34
C PHE A 10 8.38 -2.97 -10.81
N LYS A 11 7.38 -2.39 -11.46
CA LYS A 11 5.97 -2.57 -11.09
C LYS A 11 5.57 -4.04 -11.19
N LYS A 12 5.96 -4.74 -12.25
CA LYS A 12 5.67 -6.18 -12.39
C LYS A 12 6.32 -6.99 -11.29
N MET A 13 7.58 -6.70 -10.99
CA MET A 13 8.29 -7.37 -9.90
C MET A 13 7.59 -7.11 -8.56
N PHE A 14 7.24 -5.86 -8.29
CA PHE A 14 6.54 -5.46 -7.07
C PHE A 14 5.22 -6.22 -6.92
N PHE A 15 4.42 -6.26 -7.98
CA PHE A 15 3.13 -6.96 -7.96
C PHE A 15 3.30 -8.46 -7.74
N SER A 16 4.32 -9.07 -8.34
CA SER A 16 4.62 -10.50 -8.12
C SER A 16 4.95 -10.77 -6.66
N ILE A 17 5.76 -9.92 -6.05
CA ILE A 17 6.10 -10.05 -4.63
C ILE A 17 4.86 -9.83 -3.76
N MET A 18 4.06 -8.81 -4.05
CA MET A 18 2.84 -8.54 -3.30
C MET A 18 1.87 -9.72 -3.34
N ASN A 19 1.77 -10.40 -4.49
CA ASN A 19 0.92 -11.59 -4.62
C ASN A 19 1.42 -12.75 -3.75
N ILE A 20 2.73 -12.83 -3.51
CA ILE A 20 3.31 -13.83 -2.63
C ILE A 20 3.10 -13.45 -1.16
N LEU A 21 3.33 -12.18 -0.82
CA LEU A 21 3.21 -11.70 0.55
C LEU A 21 1.75 -11.65 1.03
N PHE A 22 0.84 -11.28 0.14
CA PHE A 22 -0.56 -11.06 0.48
C PHE A 22 -1.46 -11.82 -0.49
N PRO A 23 -1.50 -13.16 -0.36
CA PRO A 23 -2.37 -13.97 -1.22
C PRO A 23 -3.84 -13.84 -0.81
N ASN A 24 -4.73 -14.21 -1.73
CA ASN A 24 -6.17 -14.25 -1.47
C ASN A 24 -6.73 -12.92 -0.95
N ILE A 25 -6.46 -11.85 -1.69
CA ILE A 25 -6.96 -10.52 -1.34
C ILE A 25 -8.49 -10.49 -1.50
N GLU A 26 -9.16 -10.08 -0.42
CA GLU A 26 -10.59 -9.85 -0.40
C GLU A 26 -10.86 -8.52 0.30
N TYR A 27 -12.01 -7.96 0.05
CA TYR A 27 -12.42 -6.74 0.76
C TYR A 27 -13.86 -6.83 1.20
N SER A 28 -14.15 -6.18 2.32
CA SER A 28 -15.49 -6.15 2.88
C SER A 28 -15.72 -4.77 3.52
N GLU A 29 -16.99 -4.39 3.64
CA GLU A 29 -17.33 -3.15 4.32
C GLU A 29 -16.94 -3.24 5.79
N LYS A 30 -16.49 -2.10 6.34
CA LYS A 30 -16.12 -2.03 7.75
C LYS A 30 -17.32 -2.29 8.65
N GLN A 31 -17.09 -3.05 9.71
CA GLN A 31 -18.13 -3.44 10.66
C GLN A 31 -18.23 -2.50 11.87
N ASP A 32 -17.31 -1.56 12.01
CA ASP A 32 -17.18 -0.74 13.22
C ASP A 32 -17.93 0.60 13.16
N GLY A 33 -18.81 0.77 12.19
CA GLY A 33 -19.56 2.02 12.04
C GLY A 33 -18.85 3.10 11.25
N ASN A 34 -17.56 2.97 10.99
CA ASN A 34 -16.85 3.83 10.08
C ASN A 34 -17.11 3.40 8.64
N LYS A 35 -17.22 4.36 7.74
CA LYS A 35 -17.42 4.04 6.33
C LYS A 35 -16.07 3.68 5.69
N GLY A 36 -16.07 2.62 4.91
CA GLY A 36 -14.90 2.18 4.20
C GLY A 36 -14.85 0.67 4.07
N TYR A 37 -13.63 0.17 3.88
CA TYR A 37 -13.42 -1.26 3.62
C TYR A 37 -12.20 -1.76 4.38
N ASP A 38 -12.28 -3.03 4.81
CA ASP A 38 -11.11 -3.77 5.27
C ASP A 38 -10.66 -4.68 4.14
N ILE A 39 -9.38 -4.63 3.83
CA ILE A 39 -8.77 -5.49 2.83
C ILE A 39 -7.98 -6.55 3.56
N THR A 40 -8.29 -7.80 3.28
CA THR A 40 -7.69 -8.94 3.97
C THR A 40 -6.85 -9.78 3.01
N SER A 41 -5.87 -10.45 3.59
CA SER A 41 -5.11 -11.50 2.94
C SER A 41 -5.17 -12.72 3.85
N ASP A 42 -5.72 -13.81 3.35
CA ASP A 42 -5.95 -15.03 4.14
C ASP A 42 -6.70 -14.76 5.45
N GLY A 43 -7.67 -13.84 5.39
CA GLY A 43 -8.51 -13.51 6.54
C GLY A 43 -7.93 -12.47 7.49
N GLU A 44 -6.69 -12.04 7.32
CA GLU A 44 -6.08 -11.02 8.16
C GLU A 44 -6.13 -9.66 7.47
N ILE A 45 -6.47 -8.60 8.23
CA ILE A 45 -6.52 -7.25 7.69
C ILE A 45 -5.10 -6.78 7.39
N VAL A 46 -4.83 -6.45 6.13
CA VAL A 46 -3.52 -5.96 5.69
C VAL A 46 -3.56 -4.51 5.21
N PHE A 47 -4.71 -4.03 4.78
CA PHE A 47 -4.92 -2.64 4.42
C PHE A 47 -6.29 -2.20 4.90
N ARG A 48 -6.43 -0.90 5.14
CA ARG A 48 -7.73 -0.32 5.51
C ARG A 48 -8.03 0.85 4.59
N ILE A 49 -9.30 0.97 4.22
CA ILE A 49 -9.76 2.10 3.42
C ILE A 49 -10.83 2.83 4.20
N TYR A 50 -10.64 4.15 4.33
CA TYR A 50 -11.61 5.03 4.96
C TYR A 50 -12.24 5.88 3.87
N LYS A 51 -13.57 5.92 3.85
CA LYS A 51 -14.30 6.74 2.91
C LYS A 51 -14.57 8.10 3.53
N ARG A 52 -14.09 9.16 2.85
CA ARG A 52 -14.39 10.54 3.23
C ARG A 52 -15.10 11.20 2.06
N GLY A 53 -16.41 11.42 2.21
CA GLY A 53 -17.21 11.88 1.08
C GLY A 53 -17.18 10.85 -0.05
N ASN A 54 -16.73 11.26 -1.22
CA ASN A 54 -16.66 10.38 -2.39
C ASN A 54 -15.26 9.81 -2.66
N VAL A 55 -14.32 10.03 -1.75
CA VAL A 55 -12.94 9.60 -1.99
C VAL A 55 -12.53 8.53 -0.99
N ASN A 56 -11.67 7.62 -1.44
CA ASN A 56 -11.11 6.56 -0.62
C ASN A 56 -9.70 6.97 -0.16
N GLU A 57 -9.47 6.88 1.15
CA GLU A 57 -8.16 7.10 1.73
C GLU A 57 -7.62 5.75 2.22
N LEU A 58 -6.44 5.38 1.73
CA LEU A 58 -5.80 4.13 2.11
C LEU A 58 -4.95 4.34 3.36
N PHE A 59 -5.14 3.49 4.34
CA PHE A 59 -4.27 3.39 5.50
C PHE A 59 -3.52 2.07 5.43
N ILE A 60 -2.20 2.14 5.53
CA ILE A 60 -1.33 0.96 5.50
C ILE A 60 -0.82 0.72 6.90
N PRO A 61 -1.23 -0.38 7.56
CA PRO A 61 -0.77 -0.70 8.90
C PRO A 61 0.74 -0.90 8.96
N GLU A 62 1.33 -0.63 10.13
CA GLU A 62 2.77 -0.73 10.34
C GLU A 62 3.31 -2.11 9.97
N ASN A 63 2.63 -3.18 10.38
CA ASN A 63 3.10 -4.54 10.08
C ASN A 63 3.14 -4.81 8.58
N THR A 64 2.17 -4.28 7.84
CA THR A 64 2.14 -4.42 6.39
C THR A 64 3.31 -3.70 5.76
N ILE A 65 3.59 -2.46 6.20
CA ILE A 65 4.73 -1.69 5.72
C ILE A 65 6.04 -2.43 6.01
N LYS A 66 6.23 -2.93 7.21
CA LYS A 66 7.43 -3.68 7.59
C LYS A 66 7.64 -4.89 6.70
N THR A 67 6.58 -5.64 6.47
CA THR A 67 6.63 -6.82 5.61
C THR A 67 7.07 -6.45 4.20
N ILE A 68 6.49 -5.40 3.63
CA ILE A 68 6.84 -4.96 2.28
C ILE A 68 8.30 -4.51 2.22
N ILE A 69 8.73 -3.68 3.16
CA ILE A 69 10.09 -3.14 3.17
C ILE A 69 11.13 -4.24 3.38
N ASP A 70 10.82 -5.24 4.21
CA ASP A 70 11.73 -6.37 4.43
C ASP A 70 12.01 -7.14 3.13
N PHE A 71 11.00 -7.26 2.27
CA PHE A 71 11.15 -7.98 1.00
C PHE A 71 11.59 -7.07 -0.14
N ILE A 72 11.28 -5.79 -0.09
CA ILE A 72 11.60 -4.83 -1.14
C ILE A 72 12.22 -3.58 -0.48
N PRO A 73 13.47 -3.70 0.03
CA PRO A 73 14.07 -2.56 0.75
C PRO A 73 14.28 -1.32 -0.11
N GLN A 74 14.27 -1.47 -1.43
CA GLN A 74 14.45 -0.35 -2.35
C GLN A 74 13.38 0.73 -2.20
N VAL A 75 12.17 0.38 -1.73
CA VAL A 75 11.08 1.35 -1.57
C VAL A 75 11.09 2.07 -0.23
N SER A 76 11.95 1.67 0.70
CA SER A 76 11.97 2.23 2.07
C SER A 76 12.24 3.74 2.09
N LYS A 77 12.96 4.25 1.10
CA LYS A 77 13.29 5.68 0.98
C LYS A 77 12.52 6.38 -0.12
N LYS A 78 11.51 5.71 -0.67
CA LYS A 78 10.72 6.22 -1.78
C LYS A 78 9.23 6.16 -1.46
N PRO A 79 8.74 6.98 -0.52
CA PRO A 79 7.35 6.89 -0.06
C PRO A 79 6.34 7.17 -1.16
N ARG A 80 6.64 8.08 -2.09
CA ARG A 80 5.72 8.36 -3.21
C ARG A 80 5.61 7.16 -4.14
N LEU A 81 6.73 6.53 -4.46
CA LEU A 81 6.73 5.33 -5.30
C LEU A 81 5.97 4.20 -4.61
N LEU A 82 6.24 3.98 -3.33
CA LEU A 82 5.56 2.95 -2.54
C LEU A 82 4.05 3.18 -2.53
N SER A 83 3.61 4.42 -2.29
CA SER A 83 2.19 4.77 -2.28
C SER A 83 1.54 4.49 -3.63
N LYS A 84 2.21 4.86 -4.71
CA LYS A 84 1.73 4.64 -6.07
C LYS A 84 1.58 3.16 -6.37
N LEU A 85 2.59 2.38 -6.03
CA LEU A 85 2.60 0.94 -6.31
C LEU A 85 1.52 0.21 -5.51
N ILE A 86 1.37 0.52 -4.23
CA ILE A 86 0.35 -0.12 -3.39
C ILE A 86 -1.05 0.27 -3.85
N SER A 87 -1.27 1.55 -4.16
CA SER A 87 -2.57 2.01 -4.66
C SER A 87 -2.94 1.31 -5.96
N SER A 88 -1.99 1.14 -6.87
CA SER A 88 -2.20 0.42 -8.12
C SER A 88 -2.50 -1.05 -7.88
N PHE A 89 -1.80 -1.68 -6.94
CA PHE A 89 -2.03 -3.07 -6.58
C PHE A 89 -3.45 -3.28 -6.04
N ILE A 90 -3.88 -2.41 -5.12
CA ILE A 90 -5.23 -2.49 -4.54
C ILE A 90 -6.29 -2.24 -5.61
N ASN A 91 -6.07 -1.26 -6.49
CA ASN A 91 -7.00 -0.99 -7.57
C ASN A 91 -7.14 -2.21 -8.49
N GLU A 92 -6.02 -2.85 -8.83
CA GLU A 92 -6.06 -4.05 -9.65
C GLU A 92 -6.83 -5.19 -9.00
N LYS A 93 -6.65 -5.38 -7.69
CA LYS A 93 -7.27 -6.50 -6.97
C LYS A 93 -8.73 -6.26 -6.60
N THR A 94 -9.12 -5.02 -6.35
CA THR A 94 -10.44 -4.71 -5.80
C THR A 94 -11.29 -3.80 -6.68
N GLY A 95 -10.68 -3.10 -7.63
CA GLY A 95 -11.36 -2.06 -8.40
C GLY A 95 -11.51 -0.74 -7.66
N LEU A 96 -11.08 -0.66 -6.40
CA LEU A 96 -11.21 0.56 -5.61
C LEU A 96 -10.15 1.58 -6.02
N GLU A 97 -10.59 2.83 -6.21
CA GLU A 97 -9.69 3.94 -6.52
C GLU A 97 -9.23 4.60 -5.23
N ILE A 98 -7.93 4.83 -5.12
CA ILE A 98 -7.33 5.42 -3.93
C ILE A 98 -6.97 6.87 -4.21
N PHE A 99 -7.44 7.79 -3.36
CA PHE A 99 -7.16 9.22 -3.49
C PHE A 99 -5.91 9.64 -2.71
N SER A 100 -5.75 9.11 -1.50
CA SER A 100 -4.61 9.45 -0.65
C SER A 100 -4.14 8.22 0.12
N VAL A 101 -2.89 8.24 0.53
CA VAL A 101 -2.28 7.14 1.28
C VAL A 101 -1.67 7.68 2.56
N GLU A 102 -1.97 7.04 3.67
CA GLU A 102 -1.39 7.34 4.97
C GLU A 102 -0.70 6.09 5.50
N PHE A 103 0.53 6.25 5.99
CA PHE A 103 1.27 5.14 6.57
C PHE A 103 2.38 5.64 7.49
N TRP A 104 2.88 4.74 8.33
CA TRP A 104 4.04 4.99 9.16
C TRP A 104 5.30 4.59 8.40
N MET A 105 6.28 5.46 8.42
CA MET A 105 7.58 5.19 7.80
C MET A 105 8.58 4.70 8.84
N LEU A 106 9.54 3.92 8.38
CA LEU A 106 10.65 3.48 9.20
C LEU A 106 11.90 4.25 8.81
N ASP A 107 12.75 4.59 9.79
CA ASP A 107 14.05 5.18 9.50
C ASP A 107 15.05 4.10 9.09
N SER A 108 16.31 4.51 8.87
CA SER A 108 17.37 3.60 8.43
C SER A 108 17.68 2.49 9.45
N ASP A 109 17.34 2.71 10.71
CA ASP A 109 17.56 1.74 11.79
C ASP A 109 16.33 0.86 12.05
N GLY A 110 15.29 1.01 11.24
CA GLY A 110 14.06 0.25 11.39
C GLY A 110 13.07 0.85 12.40
N ASN A 111 13.31 2.05 12.88
CA ASN A 111 12.41 2.75 13.78
C ASN A 111 11.38 3.58 12.99
N LEU A 112 10.19 3.75 13.55
CA LEU A 112 9.19 4.60 12.93
C LEU A 112 9.67 6.05 12.92
N ILE A 113 9.60 6.66 11.75
CA ILE A 113 9.81 8.10 11.63
C ILE A 113 8.61 8.79 12.27
N ASP A 114 8.89 9.81 13.06
CA ASP A 114 7.91 10.52 13.83
C ASP A 114 6.68 10.91 13.01
N GLY A 115 5.55 10.42 13.43
CA GLY A 115 4.27 10.74 12.86
C GLY A 115 3.88 9.99 11.60
N ASN A 116 2.69 10.26 11.15
CA ASN A 116 2.15 9.71 9.92
C ASN A 116 2.65 10.50 8.73
N LEU A 117 3.10 9.78 7.73
CA LEU A 117 3.38 10.41 6.44
C LEU A 117 2.14 10.23 5.56
N MET A 118 1.41 11.32 5.36
CA MET A 118 0.26 11.31 4.48
C MET A 118 0.68 11.76 3.10
N MET A 119 0.49 10.90 2.12
CA MET A 119 0.80 11.18 0.73
C MET A 119 -0.51 11.29 -0.04
N ARG A 120 -0.77 12.47 -0.61
CA ARG A 120 -1.89 12.63 -1.50
C ARG A 120 -1.46 12.21 -2.90
N TYR A 121 -2.20 11.32 -3.45
CA TYR A 121 -1.86 10.73 -4.72
C TYR A 121 -3.11 10.62 -5.58
N ASN A 122 -3.09 11.32 -6.72
CA ASN A 122 -4.19 11.25 -7.69
C ASN A 122 -3.68 10.52 -8.93
N TYR A 123 -3.90 9.23 -8.98
CA TYR A 123 -3.39 8.43 -10.08
C TYR A 123 -4.28 8.44 -11.32
N LYS A 124 -5.33 9.22 -11.31
CA LYS A 124 -6.10 9.50 -12.52
C LYS A 124 -5.46 10.56 -13.41
N GLN A 125 -4.43 11.21 -12.91
CA GLN A 125 -3.70 12.18 -13.72
C GLN A 125 -2.75 11.49 -14.67
#